data_861a40aef74a1c9bde20c87eb7f50f0d
#
_entry.id   861a40aef74a1c9bde20c87eb7f50f0d
#
_cell.length_a   1.000
_cell.length_b   1.000
_cell.length_c   1.000
_cell.angle_alpha   90.00
_cell.angle_beta   90.00
_cell.angle_gamma   90.00
#
_symmetry.space_group_name_H-M   'P 1'
#
loop_
_entity.id
_entity.type
_entity.pdbx_description
1 polymer ?
#
loop_
_entity_poly.entity_id
_entity_poly.type
_entity_poly.pdbx_seq_one_letter_code
_entity_poly.pdbx_strand_id
1 'polypeptide(L)'
;MSNELLNKAITSCFAKIARVDGSIGKEEMDIINSSEILKKYGQGDIDTIDTRNFFNKIQSEYGEVINKSLNDEEKETFIGELVSLIKSDNKVHDHEFFLLGHVANSVGYSPEKVAEIINDKGITNSKSSGWFSWLFG
;
A
#
# COMPACT_ATOMS: atom_id res chain seq x y z
N MET A 1 -5.93 -19.45 13.37
CA MET A 1 -5.20 -19.50 13.14
C MET A 1 -4.59 -18.34 12.71
N SER A 2 -4.04 -18.03 11.96
CA SER A 2 -3.29 -17.07 11.88
C SER A 2 -3.65 -15.97 11.05
N ASN A 3 -4.87 -15.62 10.97
CA ASN A 3 -5.36 -14.47 10.25
C ASN A 3 -5.07 -13.16 10.96
N GLU A 4 -4.75 -13.25 12.23
CA GLU A 4 -4.47 -12.04 13.01
C GLU A 4 -3.23 -11.29 12.49
N LEU A 5 -2.18 -12.02 12.15
CA LEU A 5 -0.99 -11.38 11.60
C LEU A 5 -1.28 -10.77 10.22
N LEU A 6 -2.02 -11.49 9.39
CA LEU A 6 -2.40 -10.99 8.07
C LEU A 6 -3.26 -9.73 8.19
N ASN A 7 -4.23 -9.73 9.11
CA ASN A 7 -5.07 -8.57 9.35
C ASN A 7 -4.26 -7.35 9.75
N LYS A 8 -3.31 -7.55 10.66
CA LYS A 8 -2.43 -6.46 11.09
C LYS A 8 -1.55 -5.98 9.96
N ALA A 9 -1.02 -6.90 9.16
CA ALA A 9 -0.14 -6.55 8.05
C ALA A 9 -0.86 -5.70 7.02
N ILE A 10 -2.03 -6.14 6.60
CA ILE A 10 -2.83 -5.41 5.60
C ILE A 10 -3.25 -4.04 6.15
N THR A 11 -3.79 -4.02 7.36
CA THR A 11 -4.26 -2.77 7.97
C THR A 11 -3.09 -1.78 8.12
N SER A 12 -1.92 -2.27 8.50
CA SER A 12 -0.74 -1.43 8.67
C SER A 12 -0.29 -0.80 7.36
N CYS A 13 -0.38 -1.53 6.25
CA CYS A 13 -0.02 -0.99 4.95
C CYS A 13 -0.90 0.21 4.58
N PHE A 14 -2.21 0.04 4.73
CA PHE A 14 -3.15 1.13 4.43
C PHE A 14 -2.94 2.31 5.38
N ALA A 15 -2.79 2.02 6.66
CA ALA A 15 -2.60 3.07 7.66
C ALA A 15 -1.31 3.86 7.43
N LYS A 16 -0.23 3.17 7.12
CA LYS A 16 1.06 3.82 6.94
C LYS A 16 1.04 4.77 5.74
N ILE A 17 0.44 4.33 4.65
CA ILE A 17 0.33 5.18 3.46
C ILE A 17 -0.64 6.34 3.70
N ALA A 18 -1.78 6.07 4.32
CA ALA A 18 -2.78 7.10 4.56
C ALA A 18 -2.30 8.17 5.53
N ARG A 19 -1.42 7.80 6.48
CA ARG A 19 -0.95 8.73 7.50
C ARG A 19 0.38 9.39 7.17
N VAL A 20 0.85 9.28 5.95
CA VAL A 20 2.19 9.77 5.63
C VAL A 20 2.32 11.27 5.90
N ASP A 21 1.25 12.00 5.76
CA ASP A 21 1.25 13.45 6.04
C ASP A 21 0.65 13.79 7.41
N GLY A 22 0.46 12.79 8.26
CA GLY A 22 0.07 13.01 9.65
C GLY A 22 -1.35 12.64 10.01
N SER A 23 -2.28 12.70 9.09
CA SER A 23 -3.68 12.35 9.40
C SER A 23 -4.37 11.77 8.18
N ILE A 24 -5.46 11.05 8.42
CA ILE A 24 -6.24 10.44 7.35
C ILE A 24 -7.37 11.39 6.98
N GLY A 25 -7.37 11.87 5.75
CA GLY A 25 -8.41 12.76 5.27
C GLY A 25 -9.70 12.01 4.90
N LYS A 26 -10.72 12.78 4.59
CA LYS A 26 -12.03 12.20 4.25
C LYS A 26 -11.97 11.34 3.00
N GLU A 27 -11.31 11.83 1.96
CA GLU A 27 -11.21 11.08 0.70
C GLU A 27 -10.44 9.78 0.88
N GLU A 28 -9.41 9.81 1.71
CA GLU A 28 -8.65 8.62 2.05
C GLU A 28 -9.52 7.62 2.82
N MET A 29 -10.30 8.11 3.77
CA MET A 29 -11.21 7.25 4.52
C MET A 29 -12.28 6.62 3.62
N ASP A 30 -12.77 7.36 2.63
CA ASP A 30 -13.75 6.81 1.68
C ASP A 30 -13.14 5.63 0.91
N ILE A 31 -11.90 5.75 0.49
CA ILE A 31 -11.21 4.67 -0.20
C ILE A 31 -10.99 3.48 0.73
N ILE A 32 -10.57 3.75 1.96
CA ILE A 32 -10.36 2.71 2.96
C ILE A 32 -11.66 1.95 3.22
N ASN A 33 -12.75 2.69 3.40
CA ASN A 33 -14.05 2.08 3.67
C ASN A 33 -14.60 1.27 2.49
N SER A 34 -14.13 1.56 1.28
CA SER A 34 -14.53 0.84 0.09
C SER A 34 -13.58 -0.28 -0.31
N SER A 35 -12.48 -0.43 0.39
CA SER A 35 -11.45 -1.39 0.03
C SER A 35 -11.92 -2.83 0.13
N GLU A 36 -11.80 -3.58 -0.96
CA GLU A 36 -12.14 -4.99 -0.97
C GLU A 36 -11.16 -5.81 -0.15
N ILE A 37 -9.88 -5.44 -0.22
CA ILE A 37 -8.83 -6.16 0.51
C ILE A 37 -8.98 -5.95 2.02
N LEU A 38 -9.26 -4.72 2.44
CA LEU A 38 -9.48 -4.46 3.87
C LEU A 38 -10.73 -5.18 4.38
N LYS A 39 -11.79 -5.22 3.60
CA LYS A 39 -13.01 -5.93 3.99
C LYS A 39 -12.77 -7.42 4.15
N LYS A 40 -11.91 -7.97 3.31
CA LYS A 40 -11.65 -9.40 3.33
C LYS A 40 -10.59 -9.79 4.37
N TYR A 41 -9.55 -9.01 4.51
CA TYR A 41 -8.39 -9.39 5.31
C TYR A 41 -8.05 -8.45 6.46
N GLY A 42 -8.34 -7.17 6.33
CA GLY A 42 -7.89 -6.20 7.30
C GLY A 42 -9.01 -5.81 8.25
N GLN A 43 -8.95 -6.28 9.46
CA GLN A 43 -9.97 -5.97 10.46
C GLN A 43 -9.43 -5.13 11.60
N GLY A 44 -8.30 -4.50 11.39
CA GLY A 44 -7.71 -3.65 12.40
C GLY A 44 -8.30 -2.25 12.38
N ASP A 45 -8.03 -1.51 13.43
CA ASP A 45 -8.45 -0.13 13.53
C ASP A 45 -7.42 0.74 12.79
N ILE A 46 -7.82 1.24 11.65
CA ILE A 46 -6.93 2.01 10.78
C ILE A 46 -6.43 3.29 11.45
N ASP A 47 -7.21 3.86 12.37
CA ASP A 47 -6.85 5.10 13.03
C ASP A 47 -5.84 4.92 14.15
N THR A 48 -5.84 3.79 14.80
CA THR A 48 -5.04 3.59 16.00
C THR A 48 -3.93 2.56 15.87
N ILE A 49 -3.88 1.81 14.78
CA ILE A 49 -2.88 0.78 14.63
C ILE A 49 -1.48 1.38 14.67
N ASP A 50 -0.58 0.71 15.36
CA ASP A 50 0.79 1.18 15.54
C ASP A 50 1.62 0.84 14.30
N THR A 51 2.14 1.85 13.63
CA THR A 51 2.96 1.66 12.43
C THR A 51 4.42 2.08 12.64
N ARG A 52 4.86 2.23 13.87
CA ARG A 52 6.22 2.73 14.16
C ARG A 52 7.33 1.84 13.60
N ASN A 53 7.13 0.55 13.57
CA ASN A 53 8.13 -0.38 13.06
C ASN A 53 7.75 -0.96 11.71
N PHE A 54 6.95 -0.23 10.96
CA PHE A 54 6.38 -0.73 9.71
C PHE A 54 7.45 -1.22 8.73
N PHE A 55 8.50 -0.44 8.51
CA PHE A 55 9.53 -0.80 7.52
C PHE A 55 10.18 -2.14 7.85
N ASN A 56 10.50 -2.36 9.12
CA ASN A 56 11.11 -3.63 9.51
C ASN A 56 10.11 -4.78 9.35
N LYS A 57 8.88 -4.55 9.72
CA LYS A 57 7.86 -5.60 9.67
C LYS A 57 7.45 -5.94 8.25
N ILE A 58 7.34 -4.95 7.37
CA ILE A 58 6.97 -5.25 5.99
C ILE A 58 8.07 -6.01 5.26
N GLN A 59 9.31 -5.80 5.63
CA GLN A 59 10.43 -6.52 5.03
C GLN A 59 10.61 -7.91 5.63
N SER A 60 9.85 -8.25 6.63
CA SER A 60 9.96 -9.57 7.29
C SER A 60 8.58 -10.23 7.40
N GLU A 61 8.00 -10.23 8.58
CA GLU A 61 6.79 -11.02 8.84
C GLU A 61 5.56 -10.55 8.08
N TYR A 62 5.38 -9.24 7.93
CA TYR A 62 4.19 -8.70 7.24
C TYR A 62 4.26 -9.00 5.75
N GLY A 63 5.38 -8.72 5.12
CA GLY A 63 5.54 -9.00 3.69
C GLY A 63 5.37 -10.47 3.39
N GLU A 64 5.94 -11.32 4.23
CA GLU A 64 5.86 -12.76 4.04
C GLU A 64 4.43 -13.28 4.14
N VAL A 65 3.67 -12.84 5.15
CA VAL A 65 2.31 -13.33 5.33
C VAL A 65 1.41 -12.85 4.20
N ILE A 66 1.58 -11.63 3.74
CA ILE A 66 0.80 -11.11 2.62
C ILE A 66 1.14 -11.87 1.33
N ASN A 67 2.42 -12.07 1.08
CA ASN A 67 2.87 -12.79 -0.11
C ASN A 67 2.31 -14.20 -0.16
N LYS A 68 2.25 -14.87 0.98
CA LYS A 68 1.72 -16.24 1.05
C LYS A 68 0.21 -16.31 0.98
N SER A 69 -0.47 -15.30 1.49
CA SER A 69 -1.92 -15.35 1.65
C SER A 69 -2.70 -14.82 0.47
N LEU A 70 -2.16 -13.83 -0.25
CA LEU A 70 -2.85 -13.25 -1.40
C LEU A 70 -2.40 -13.91 -2.68
N ASN A 71 -3.36 -14.24 -3.56
CA ASN A 71 -3.00 -14.71 -4.89
C ASN A 71 -2.64 -13.50 -5.76
N ASP A 72 -2.25 -13.74 -7.01
CA ASP A 72 -1.80 -12.66 -7.90
C ASP A 72 -2.87 -11.62 -8.15
N GLU A 73 -4.10 -12.04 -8.32
CA GLU A 73 -5.22 -11.14 -8.55
C GLU A 73 -5.47 -10.26 -7.32
N GLU A 74 -5.39 -10.86 -6.14
CA GLU A 74 -5.57 -10.12 -4.90
C GLU A 74 -4.43 -9.14 -4.65
N LYS A 75 -3.21 -9.51 -5.02
CA LYS A 75 -2.06 -8.60 -4.92
C LYS A 75 -2.26 -7.39 -5.83
N GLU A 76 -2.77 -7.64 -7.04
CA GLU A 76 -3.05 -6.56 -7.98
C GLU A 76 -4.10 -5.60 -7.40
N THR A 77 -5.16 -6.15 -6.82
CA THR A 77 -6.19 -5.33 -6.18
C THR A 77 -5.62 -4.55 -5.00
N PHE A 78 -4.83 -5.22 -4.17
CA PHE A 78 -4.20 -4.62 -3.00
C PHE A 78 -3.32 -3.43 -3.39
N ILE A 79 -2.42 -3.63 -4.34
CA ILE A 79 -1.53 -2.56 -4.78
C ILE A 79 -2.34 -1.46 -5.47
N GLY A 80 -3.33 -1.82 -6.26
CA GLY A 80 -4.21 -0.86 -6.92
C GLY A 80 -4.95 0.04 -5.93
N GLU A 81 -5.42 -0.54 -4.84
CA GLU A 81 -6.08 0.23 -3.79
C GLU A 81 -5.12 1.16 -3.07
N LEU A 82 -3.89 0.73 -2.83
CA LEU A 82 -2.88 1.61 -2.24
C LEU A 82 -2.53 2.76 -3.18
N VAL A 83 -2.45 2.51 -4.47
CA VAL A 83 -2.22 3.57 -5.46
C VAL A 83 -3.39 4.57 -5.45
N SER A 84 -4.61 4.08 -5.37
CA SER A 84 -5.79 4.96 -5.29
C SER A 84 -5.74 5.84 -4.05
N LEU A 85 -5.26 5.28 -2.95
CA LEU A 85 -5.10 6.01 -1.70
C LEU A 85 -4.09 7.15 -1.86
N ILE A 86 -2.98 6.89 -2.52
CA ILE A 86 -1.97 7.91 -2.79
C ILE A 86 -2.54 9.00 -3.67
N LYS A 87 -3.28 8.61 -4.71
CA LYS A 87 -3.85 9.56 -5.66
C LYS A 87 -4.92 10.45 -5.06
N SER A 88 -5.63 9.97 -4.05
CA SER A 88 -6.78 10.69 -3.48
C SER A 88 -6.43 12.06 -2.90
N ASP A 89 -5.18 12.27 -2.60
CA ASP A 89 -4.75 13.49 -1.94
C ASP A 89 -4.37 14.61 -2.90
N ASN A 90 -4.49 14.48 -4.18
CA ASN A 90 -4.09 15.48 -5.17
C ASN A 90 -2.66 16.00 -5.01
N LYS A 91 -2.00 15.67 -3.93
CA LYS A 91 -0.61 16.00 -3.70
C LYS A 91 0.13 14.69 -3.60
N VAL A 92 0.80 14.33 -4.67
CA VAL A 92 1.54 13.08 -4.70
C VAL A 92 2.91 13.34 -4.09
N HIS A 93 3.17 12.73 -2.96
CA HIS A 93 4.45 12.87 -2.27
C HIS A 93 5.37 11.70 -2.63
N ASP A 94 6.63 12.00 -2.89
CA ASP A 94 7.62 10.98 -3.19
C ASP A 94 7.67 9.91 -2.10
N HIS A 95 7.43 10.32 -0.86
CA HIS A 95 7.44 9.44 0.28
C HIS A 95 6.39 8.33 0.19
N GLU A 96 5.22 8.67 -0.33
CA GLU A 96 4.15 7.69 -0.51
C GLU A 96 4.53 6.63 -1.54
N PHE A 97 5.17 7.04 -2.63
CA PHE A 97 5.64 6.10 -3.64
C PHE A 97 6.78 5.25 -3.13
N PHE A 98 7.62 5.81 -2.29
CA PHE A 98 8.70 5.06 -1.65
C PHE A 98 8.12 3.93 -0.79
N LEU A 99 7.10 4.25 0.00
CA LEU A 99 6.40 3.25 0.81
C LEU A 99 5.75 2.18 -0.07
N LEU A 100 5.08 2.61 -1.13
CA LEU A 100 4.41 1.69 -2.04
C LEU A 100 5.41 0.71 -2.65
N GLY A 101 6.56 1.18 -3.07
CA GLY A 101 7.59 0.33 -3.64
C GLY A 101 8.09 -0.71 -2.66
N HIS A 102 8.30 -0.32 -1.41
CA HIS A 102 8.72 -1.26 -0.37
C HIS A 102 7.66 -2.31 -0.11
N VAL A 103 6.39 -1.91 -0.06
CA VAL A 103 5.30 -2.85 0.14
C VAL A 103 5.23 -3.83 -1.03
N ALA A 104 5.23 -3.32 -2.25
CA ALA A 104 5.13 -4.17 -3.44
C ALA A 104 6.27 -5.18 -3.51
N ASN A 105 7.49 -4.71 -3.29
CA ASN A 105 8.64 -5.59 -3.32
C ASN A 105 8.54 -6.67 -2.23
N SER A 106 8.10 -6.30 -1.06
CA SER A 106 8.02 -7.22 0.07
C SER A 106 6.95 -8.28 -0.09
N VAL A 107 5.89 -7.97 -0.83
CA VAL A 107 4.82 -8.95 -1.05
C VAL A 107 4.99 -9.71 -2.38
N GLY A 108 6.13 -9.51 -3.05
CA GLY A 108 6.42 -10.26 -4.26
C GLY A 108 5.70 -9.75 -5.50
N TYR A 109 5.33 -8.49 -5.53
CA TYR A 109 4.65 -7.90 -6.68
C TYR A 109 5.66 -7.16 -7.56
N SER A 110 5.58 -7.37 -8.86
CA SER A 110 6.59 -6.88 -9.81
C SER A 110 6.61 -5.35 -9.90
N PRO A 111 7.78 -4.71 -9.92
CA PRO A 111 7.86 -3.26 -10.14
C PRO A 111 7.24 -2.81 -11.45
N GLU A 112 7.35 -3.62 -12.50
CA GLU A 112 6.75 -3.30 -13.80
C GLU A 112 5.24 -3.24 -13.70
N LYS A 113 4.65 -4.16 -12.96
CA LYS A 113 3.20 -4.17 -12.76
C LYS A 113 2.75 -2.99 -11.90
N VAL A 114 3.55 -2.60 -10.92
CA VAL A 114 3.26 -1.40 -10.12
C VAL A 114 3.22 -0.18 -11.03
N ALA A 115 4.20 -0.05 -11.91
CA ALA A 115 4.26 1.07 -12.85
C ALA A 115 3.04 1.10 -13.76
N GLU A 116 2.59 -0.06 -14.21
CA GLU A 116 1.39 -0.14 -15.04
C GLU A 116 0.15 0.33 -14.29
N ILE A 117 -0.01 -0.06 -13.05
CA ILE A 117 -1.14 0.37 -12.24
C ILE A 117 -1.12 1.88 -12.04
N ILE A 118 0.04 2.44 -11.74
CA ILE A 118 0.19 3.87 -11.56
C ILE A 118 -0.20 4.62 -12.83
N ASN A 119 0.24 4.13 -13.96
CA ASN A 119 -0.08 4.71 -15.25
C ASN A 119 -1.58 4.64 -15.55
N ASP A 120 -2.18 3.47 -15.32
CA ASP A 120 -3.61 3.27 -15.58
C ASP A 120 -4.48 4.17 -14.72
N LYS A 121 -4.04 4.51 -13.53
CA LYS A 121 -4.80 5.39 -12.65
C LYS A 121 -4.53 6.86 -12.91
N GLY A 122 -3.75 7.16 -13.94
CA GLY A 122 -3.53 8.55 -14.35
C GLY A 122 -2.57 9.33 -13.48
N ILE A 123 -1.74 8.67 -12.71
CA ILE A 123 -0.74 9.34 -11.92
C ILE A 123 0.49 9.49 -12.80
N THR A 124 0.44 10.48 -13.69
CA THR A 124 1.59 10.77 -14.50
C THR A 124 2.05 12.14 -14.13
N ASN A 125 3.31 12.28 -13.87
CA ASN A 125 3.81 13.61 -13.73
C ASN A 125 5.26 13.59 -14.23
N SER A 126 5.70 14.69 -14.73
CA SER A 126 7.02 14.80 -15.32
C SER A 126 8.14 14.54 -14.34
N LYS A 127 7.84 14.61 -13.05
CA LYS A 127 8.83 14.36 -12.01
C LYS A 127 8.88 12.88 -11.63
N SER A 128 7.97 12.09 -12.15
CA SER A 128 7.87 10.70 -11.75
C SER A 128 9.06 9.86 -12.20
N SER A 129 9.84 10.32 -13.16
CA SER A 129 10.98 9.55 -13.63
C SER A 129 11.97 9.20 -12.51
N GLY A 130 12.09 10.07 -11.51
CA GLY A 130 12.98 9.82 -10.39
C GLY A 130 12.56 8.63 -9.53
N TRP A 131 11.29 8.56 -9.21
CA TRP A 131 10.81 7.46 -8.37
C TRP A 131 10.62 6.17 -9.17
N PHE A 132 10.37 6.28 -10.49
CA PHE A 132 10.37 5.11 -11.34
C PHE A 132 11.73 4.43 -11.33
N SER A 133 12.80 5.19 -11.42
CA SER A 133 14.12 4.62 -11.38
C SER A 133 14.37 3.92 -10.04
N TRP A 134 13.77 4.38 -8.98
CA TRP A 134 13.82 3.72 -7.69
C TRP A 134 13.15 2.35 -7.72
N LEU A 135 12.00 2.24 -8.41
CA LEU A 135 11.30 0.96 -8.54
C LEU A 135 12.10 -0.07 -9.35
N PHE A 136 12.81 0.38 -10.36
CA PHE A 136 13.53 -0.52 -11.25
C PHE A 136 15.02 -0.64 -10.90
N GLY A 137 15.46 0.17 -10.00
CA GLY A 137 16.83 0.18 -9.62
C GLY A 137 17.21 -0.88 -8.66
#